data_ab7e28d1fa60a8bfd5c9c80803067ee5
#
_entry.id   ab7e28d1fa60a8bfd5c9c80803067ee5
#
_cell.length_a   1.000
_cell.length_b   1.000
_cell.length_c   1.000
_cell.angle_alpha   90.00
_cell.angle_beta   90.00
_cell.angle_gamma   90.00
#
_symmetry.space_group_name_H-M   'P 1'
#
loop_
_entity.id
_entity.type
_entity.pdbx_description
1 polymer ?
#
loop_
_entity_poly.entity_id
_entity_poly.type
_entity_poly.pdbx_seq_one_letter_code
_entity_poly.pdbx_strand_id
1 'polypeptide(L)'
;LLCSNFYGRPSDDLHVIGVTGTNGKTTTSYMIRHILANAGKKTGLIGTIEACGGEDCVGMNNTTPEPWELYGIIKKLRDDGCRYLVMEVSSQGLHQHRTDGIRFDQGVFTNFSAEHLDYHQSMEEYLKAKMLLIPQCRNIIANADCSYFNAFSEMASCQFFSIEKQADYQAVDICCELSESRYTFCIKDQHY
;
A
#
# COMPACT_ATOMS: atom_id res chain seq x y z
N LEU A 1 -17.05 8.48 4.61
CA LEU A 1 -17.14 9.11 5.95
C LEU A 1 -18.28 8.53 6.83
N LEU A 2 -19.47 8.24 6.29
CA LEU A 2 -20.57 7.69 7.10
C LEU A 2 -20.20 6.35 7.75
N CYS A 3 -19.63 5.40 6.97
CA CYS A 3 -19.22 4.09 7.50
C CYS A 3 -18.11 4.23 8.55
N SER A 4 -17.12 5.10 8.32
CA SER A 4 -16.06 5.39 9.30
C SER A 4 -16.66 5.83 10.63
N ASN A 5 -17.54 6.81 10.61
CA ASN A 5 -18.18 7.33 11.82
C ASN A 5 -19.08 6.28 12.50
N PHE A 6 -19.85 5.50 11.72
CA PHE A 6 -20.70 4.42 12.25
C PHE A 6 -19.88 3.39 13.05
N TYR A 7 -18.72 2.99 12.54
CA TYR A 7 -17.82 2.05 13.20
C TYR A 7 -16.89 2.69 14.24
N GLY A 8 -17.05 3.98 14.55
CA GLY A 8 -16.25 4.70 15.54
C GLY A 8 -14.83 5.00 15.08
N ARG A 9 -14.66 5.27 13.79
CA ARG A 9 -13.37 5.66 13.16
C ARG A 9 -12.20 4.71 13.48
N PRO A 10 -12.35 3.42 13.24
CA PRO A 10 -11.41 2.40 13.74
C PRO A 10 -10.00 2.53 13.15
N SER A 11 -9.84 3.17 11.98
CA SER A 11 -8.54 3.43 11.37
C SER A 11 -7.68 4.45 12.13
N ASP A 12 -8.30 5.31 12.95
CA ASP A 12 -7.57 6.36 13.69
C ASP A 12 -6.67 5.76 14.81
N ASP A 13 -6.99 4.53 15.24
CA ASP A 13 -6.24 3.80 16.28
C ASP A 13 -5.13 2.89 15.70
N LEU A 14 -4.95 2.88 14.39
CA LEU A 14 -4.03 2.02 13.67
C LEU A 14 -2.97 2.83 12.90
N HIS A 15 -1.77 2.28 12.77
CA HIS A 15 -0.81 2.72 11.76
C HIS A 15 -1.16 2.06 10.43
N VAL A 16 -1.70 2.85 9.49
CA VAL A 16 -2.21 2.32 8.22
C VAL A 16 -1.22 2.55 7.09
N ILE A 17 -0.88 1.47 6.39
CA ILE A 17 0.00 1.46 5.21
C ILE A 17 -0.85 1.06 4.01
N GLY A 18 -0.99 1.96 3.05
CA GLY A 18 -1.70 1.71 1.79
C GLY A 18 -0.72 1.37 0.67
N VAL A 19 -0.95 0.27 -0.03
CA VAL A 19 -0.11 -0.16 -1.16
C VAL A 19 -0.92 -0.07 -2.44
N THR A 20 -0.49 0.78 -3.36
CA THR A 20 -1.08 0.92 -4.70
C THR A 20 -0.04 0.72 -5.79
N GLY A 21 -0.49 0.55 -7.01
CA GLY A 21 0.31 0.31 -8.20
C GLY A 21 -0.44 -0.58 -9.19
N THR A 22 0.09 -0.77 -10.36
CA THR A 22 -0.47 -1.72 -11.33
C THR A 22 -0.20 -3.14 -10.83
N ASN A 23 1.05 -3.49 -10.63
CA ASN A 23 1.51 -4.81 -10.18
C ASN A 23 2.21 -4.75 -8.83
N GLY A 24 2.34 -5.89 -8.17
CA GLY A 24 3.12 -6.05 -6.95
C GLY A 24 2.41 -5.63 -5.66
N LYS A 25 1.18 -5.13 -5.70
CA LYS A 25 0.42 -4.74 -4.48
C LYS A 25 0.38 -5.87 -3.45
N THR A 26 -0.11 -7.03 -3.85
CA THR A 26 -0.25 -8.21 -2.98
C THR A 26 1.08 -8.64 -2.40
N THR A 27 2.09 -8.87 -3.26
CA THR A 27 3.42 -9.29 -2.81
C THR A 27 4.02 -8.30 -1.82
N THR A 28 3.98 -7.00 -2.13
CA THR A 28 4.50 -5.95 -1.25
C THR A 28 3.75 -5.89 0.08
N SER A 29 2.42 -6.00 0.06
CA SER A 29 1.60 -5.99 1.27
C SER A 29 1.92 -7.17 2.20
N TYR A 30 2.07 -8.37 1.64
CA TYR A 30 2.48 -9.55 2.42
C TYR A 30 3.90 -9.41 2.99
N MET A 31 4.86 -8.89 2.22
CA MET A 31 6.22 -8.64 2.69
C MET A 31 6.24 -7.64 3.84
N ILE A 32 5.54 -6.50 3.72
CA ILE A 32 5.44 -5.50 4.79
C ILE A 32 4.81 -6.11 6.04
N ARG A 33 3.69 -6.82 5.90
CA ARG A 33 3.04 -7.52 7.02
C ARG A 33 4.01 -8.49 7.71
N HIS A 34 4.72 -9.30 6.93
CA HIS A 34 5.67 -10.28 7.45
C HIS A 34 6.81 -9.62 8.24
N ILE A 35 7.40 -8.56 7.70
CA ILE A 35 8.47 -7.78 8.36
C ILE A 35 7.96 -7.20 9.69
N LEU A 36 6.79 -6.57 9.69
CA LEU A 36 6.20 -6.00 10.91
C LEU A 36 5.87 -7.09 11.95
N ALA A 37 5.31 -8.22 11.52
CA ALA A 37 5.00 -9.33 12.40
C ALA A 37 6.28 -9.92 13.06
N ASN A 38 7.37 -10.10 12.30
CA ASN A 38 8.66 -10.54 12.82
C ASN A 38 9.30 -9.53 13.78
N ALA A 39 8.98 -8.24 13.63
CA ALA A 39 9.36 -7.19 14.57
C ALA A 39 8.44 -7.13 15.82
N GLY A 40 7.58 -8.13 16.04
CA GLY A 40 6.65 -8.22 17.18
C GLY A 40 5.47 -7.26 17.08
N LYS A 41 5.18 -6.74 15.88
CA LYS A 41 4.03 -5.82 15.65
C LYS A 41 2.82 -6.61 15.18
N LYS A 42 1.74 -6.64 15.98
CA LYS A 42 0.49 -7.28 15.55
C LYS A 42 -0.11 -6.49 14.40
N THR A 43 -0.10 -7.10 13.21
CA THR A 43 -0.39 -6.43 11.92
C THR A 43 -1.54 -7.11 11.20
N GLY A 44 -2.57 -6.34 10.88
CA GLY A 44 -3.64 -6.75 9.99
C GLY A 44 -3.26 -6.59 8.52
N LEU A 45 -3.91 -7.37 7.66
CA LEU A 45 -3.82 -7.29 6.20
C LEU A 45 -5.23 -7.20 5.61
N ILE A 46 -5.40 -6.37 4.60
CA ILE A 46 -6.59 -6.36 3.72
C ILE A 46 -6.07 -6.33 2.28
N GLY A 47 -6.41 -7.32 1.49
CA GLY A 47 -5.92 -7.41 0.11
C GLY A 47 -6.76 -8.29 -0.79
N THR A 48 -6.26 -8.51 -1.99
CA THR A 48 -6.95 -9.26 -3.06
C THR A 48 -7.30 -10.68 -2.65
N ILE A 49 -6.44 -11.34 -1.87
CA ILE A 49 -6.62 -12.75 -1.50
C ILE A 49 -7.50 -12.86 -0.26
N GLU A 50 -7.18 -12.07 0.77
CA GLU A 50 -7.78 -12.23 2.08
C GLU A 50 -7.68 -10.98 2.95
N ALA A 51 -8.47 -10.94 4.02
CA ALA A 51 -8.30 -10.06 5.16
C ALA A 51 -7.89 -10.90 6.39
N CYS A 52 -6.76 -10.56 7.02
CA CYS A 52 -6.18 -11.32 8.13
C CYS A 52 -5.84 -10.45 9.33
N GLY A 53 -6.13 -10.95 10.55
CA GLY A 53 -5.74 -10.35 11.82
C GLY A 53 -5.00 -11.35 12.72
N GLY A 54 -3.83 -11.82 12.29
CA GLY A 54 -3.14 -12.95 12.92
C GLY A 54 -3.36 -14.23 12.13
N GLU A 55 -3.85 -15.31 12.77
CA GLU A 55 -4.15 -16.58 12.11
C GLU A 55 -5.54 -16.61 11.47
N ASP A 56 -6.46 -15.76 11.94
CA ASP A 56 -7.80 -15.66 11.40
C ASP A 56 -7.79 -14.90 10.07
N CYS A 57 -8.08 -15.60 8.98
CA CYS A 57 -8.15 -15.04 7.64
C CYS A 57 -9.50 -15.32 6.98
N VAL A 58 -10.00 -14.34 6.24
CA VAL A 58 -11.26 -14.43 5.47
C VAL A 58 -10.97 -14.04 4.03
N GLY A 59 -11.35 -14.89 3.09
CA GLY A 59 -11.20 -14.61 1.66
C GLY A 59 -11.99 -13.36 1.23
N MET A 60 -11.43 -12.58 0.30
CA MET A 60 -12.00 -11.33 -0.15
C MET A 60 -12.50 -11.42 -1.60
N ASN A 61 -13.60 -10.72 -1.90
CA ASN A 61 -14.14 -10.61 -3.27
C ASN A 61 -13.52 -9.43 -4.04
N ASN A 62 -13.03 -8.43 -3.34
CA ASN A 62 -12.46 -7.21 -3.90
C ASN A 62 -11.12 -6.89 -3.25
N THR A 63 -10.16 -6.43 -4.03
CA THR A 63 -8.86 -5.94 -3.53
C THR A 63 -9.03 -4.85 -2.46
N THR A 64 -9.96 -3.94 -2.68
CA THR A 64 -10.37 -2.91 -1.73
C THR A 64 -11.88 -3.06 -1.54
N PRO A 65 -12.35 -3.57 -0.39
CA PRO A 65 -13.76 -3.81 -0.12
C PRO A 65 -14.63 -2.56 -0.20
N GLU A 66 -15.95 -2.75 -0.31
CA GLU A 66 -16.93 -1.67 -0.16
C GLU A 66 -16.84 -1.03 1.24
N PRO A 67 -17.17 0.27 1.40
CA PRO A 67 -16.91 0.99 2.65
C PRO A 67 -17.51 0.32 3.89
N TRP A 68 -18.70 -0.25 3.78
CA TRP A 68 -19.33 -0.94 4.91
C TRP A 68 -18.52 -2.15 5.38
N GLU A 69 -18.13 -2.99 4.45
CA GLU A 69 -17.31 -4.18 4.70
C GLU A 69 -15.92 -3.78 5.19
N LEU A 70 -15.28 -2.83 4.50
CA LEU A 70 -13.94 -2.33 4.81
C LEU A 70 -13.83 -1.84 6.26
N TYR A 71 -14.72 -0.95 6.68
CA TYR A 71 -14.69 -0.41 8.03
C TYR A 71 -15.08 -1.43 9.10
N GLY A 72 -15.94 -2.40 8.78
CA GLY A 72 -16.25 -3.54 9.64
C GLY A 72 -15.02 -4.41 9.90
N ILE A 73 -14.24 -4.70 8.84
CA ILE A 73 -12.98 -5.46 8.93
C ILE A 73 -11.95 -4.66 9.75
N ILE A 74 -11.74 -3.37 9.45
CA ILE A 74 -10.79 -2.51 10.18
C ILE A 74 -11.14 -2.48 11.67
N LYS A 75 -12.43 -2.35 12.01
CA LYS A 75 -12.90 -2.40 13.40
C LYS A 75 -12.53 -3.73 14.06
N LYS A 76 -12.82 -4.86 13.39
CA LYS A 76 -12.47 -6.18 13.90
C LYS A 76 -10.96 -6.31 14.15
N LEU A 77 -10.13 -5.92 13.20
CA LEU A 77 -8.67 -5.97 13.32
C LEU A 77 -8.17 -5.13 14.51
N ARG A 78 -8.69 -3.91 14.69
CA ARG A 78 -8.39 -3.07 15.84
C ARG A 78 -8.80 -3.74 17.16
N ASP A 79 -10.01 -4.24 17.24
CA ASP A 79 -10.57 -4.86 18.44
C ASP A 79 -9.85 -6.17 18.80
N ASP A 80 -9.34 -6.89 17.79
CA ASP A 80 -8.47 -8.06 17.94
C ASP A 80 -7.03 -7.66 18.40
N GLY A 81 -6.75 -6.35 18.55
CA GLY A 81 -5.50 -5.82 19.10
C GLY A 81 -4.42 -5.58 18.07
N CYS A 82 -4.73 -5.55 16.77
CA CYS A 82 -3.78 -5.04 15.77
C CYS A 82 -3.43 -3.57 16.05
N ARG A 83 -2.20 -3.20 15.77
CA ARG A 83 -1.70 -1.82 15.84
C ARG A 83 -1.25 -1.31 14.48
N TYR A 84 -1.03 -2.21 13.55
CA TYR A 84 -0.67 -1.93 12.17
C TYR A 84 -1.70 -2.57 11.24
N LEU A 85 -1.98 -1.88 10.14
CA LEU A 85 -2.78 -2.37 9.05
C LEU A 85 -2.03 -2.13 7.74
N VAL A 86 -1.81 -3.17 6.97
CA VAL A 86 -1.36 -3.07 5.59
C VAL A 86 -2.55 -3.37 4.69
N MET A 87 -2.84 -2.49 3.74
CA MET A 87 -3.94 -2.74 2.81
C MET A 87 -3.59 -2.42 1.37
N GLU A 88 -4.07 -3.28 0.48
CA GLU A 88 -4.02 -3.02 -0.95
C GLU A 88 -5.09 -1.99 -1.33
N VAL A 89 -4.66 -0.96 -2.06
CA VAL A 89 -5.54 0.13 -2.50
C VAL A 89 -5.62 0.13 -4.03
N SER A 90 -6.74 -0.37 -4.55
CA SER A 90 -7.00 -0.41 -5.99
C SER A 90 -7.41 0.97 -6.53
N SER A 91 -7.14 1.24 -7.82
CA SER A 91 -7.59 2.46 -8.47
C SER A 91 -9.10 2.59 -8.51
N GLN A 92 -9.82 1.47 -8.70
CA GLN A 92 -11.28 1.45 -8.63
C GLN A 92 -11.78 1.80 -7.23
N GLY A 93 -11.15 1.24 -6.17
CA GLY A 93 -11.48 1.56 -4.78
C GLY A 93 -11.29 3.03 -4.46
N LEU A 94 -10.23 3.65 -4.97
CA LEU A 94 -9.98 5.09 -4.85
C LEU A 94 -11.00 5.91 -5.63
N HIS A 95 -11.23 5.58 -6.91
CA HIS A 95 -12.18 6.26 -7.77
C HIS A 95 -13.61 6.20 -7.23
N GLN A 96 -13.96 5.11 -6.57
CA GLN A 96 -15.27 4.91 -5.92
C GLN A 96 -15.32 5.39 -4.46
N HIS A 97 -14.29 6.11 -4.00
CA HIS A 97 -14.25 6.69 -2.65
C HIS A 97 -14.38 5.66 -1.50
N ARG A 98 -13.97 4.41 -1.74
CA ARG A 98 -14.08 3.34 -0.74
C ARG A 98 -13.19 3.56 0.48
N THR A 99 -12.08 4.28 0.30
CA THR A 99 -11.09 4.57 1.37
C THR A 99 -11.29 5.94 2.03
N ASP A 100 -12.33 6.69 1.65
CA ASP A 100 -12.58 8.00 2.21
C ASP A 100 -12.77 7.95 3.73
N GLY A 101 -11.95 8.73 4.44
CA GLY A 101 -11.93 8.76 5.90
C GLY A 101 -10.83 7.91 6.53
N ILE A 102 -10.09 7.11 5.74
CA ILE A 102 -8.85 6.50 6.20
C ILE A 102 -7.72 7.51 6.07
N ARG A 103 -6.89 7.64 7.10
CA ARG A 103 -5.62 8.35 7.06
C ARG A 103 -4.49 7.34 7.01
N PHE A 104 -3.77 7.31 5.90
CA PHE A 104 -2.62 6.44 5.74
C PHE A 104 -1.38 7.12 6.33
N ASP A 105 -0.65 6.44 7.20
CA ASP A 105 0.66 6.91 7.66
C ASP A 105 1.69 6.81 6.53
N GLN A 106 1.57 5.77 5.68
CA GLN A 106 2.40 5.55 4.51
C GLN A 106 1.55 5.17 3.29
N GLY A 107 1.79 5.81 2.16
CA GLY A 107 1.30 5.39 0.85
C GLY A 107 2.46 4.84 0.02
N VAL A 108 2.39 3.58 -0.42
CA VAL A 108 3.41 2.92 -1.23
C VAL A 108 2.93 2.82 -2.67
N PHE A 109 3.69 3.40 -3.60
CA PHE A 109 3.41 3.38 -5.04
C PHE A 109 4.44 2.48 -5.72
N THR A 110 4.03 1.25 -6.09
CA THR A 110 4.95 0.21 -6.59
C THR A 110 5.36 0.43 -8.03
N ASN A 111 4.41 0.61 -8.93
CA ASN A 111 4.63 0.85 -10.36
C ASN A 111 3.35 1.34 -11.05
N PHE A 112 3.49 1.75 -12.32
CA PHE A 112 2.36 2.14 -13.15
C PHE A 112 2.59 1.71 -14.59
N SER A 113 1.70 0.90 -15.13
CA SER A 113 1.70 0.41 -16.50
C SER A 113 0.27 0.26 -17.03
N ALA A 114 0.10 -0.01 -18.31
CA ALA A 114 -1.22 -0.13 -18.94
C ALA A 114 -1.99 -1.35 -18.40
N GLU A 115 -3.06 -1.08 -17.67
CA GLU A 115 -4.00 -2.05 -17.13
C GLU A 115 -5.34 -1.36 -16.81
N HIS A 116 -6.42 -2.10 -16.69
CA HIS A 116 -7.75 -1.60 -16.30
C HIS A 116 -8.31 -0.47 -17.20
N LEU A 117 -7.92 -0.41 -18.48
CA LEU A 117 -8.42 0.60 -19.42
C LEU A 117 -9.88 0.36 -19.84
N ASP A 118 -10.40 -0.82 -19.61
CA ASP A 118 -11.83 -1.15 -19.70
C ASP A 118 -12.67 -0.36 -18.69
N TYR A 119 -12.10 -0.06 -17.52
CA TYR A 119 -12.74 0.73 -16.47
C TYR A 119 -12.37 2.23 -16.55
N HIS A 120 -11.10 2.57 -16.70
CA HIS A 120 -10.61 3.95 -16.63
C HIS A 120 -10.58 4.71 -17.96
N GLN A 121 -10.85 4.02 -19.09
CA GLN A 121 -10.90 4.55 -20.45
C GLN A 121 -9.58 5.14 -20.98
N SER A 122 -8.69 5.66 -20.13
CA SER A 122 -7.37 6.17 -20.49
C SER A 122 -6.33 5.99 -19.39
N MET A 123 -5.05 6.01 -19.78
CA MET A 123 -3.93 5.99 -18.85
C MET A 123 -3.92 7.21 -17.91
N GLU A 124 -4.36 8.35 -18.42
CA GLU A 124 -4.43 9.59 -17.62
C GLU A 124 -5.48 9.47 -16.51
N GLU A 125 -6.67 8.97 -16.81
CA GLU A 125 -7.72 8.76 -15.81
C GLU A 125 -7.33 7.67 -14.80
N TYR A 126 -6.66 6.61 -15.27
CA TYR A 126 -6.12 5.58 -14.40
C TYR A 126 -5.09 6.14 -13.42
N LEU A 127 -4.17 6.98 -13.91
CA LEU A 127 -3.20 7.66 -13.05
C LEU A 127 -3.89 8.60 -12.06
N LYS A 128 -4.81 9.46 -12.54
CA LYS A 128 -5.60 10.35 -11.66
C LYS A 128 -6.31 9.59 -10.55
N ALA A 129 -6.90 8.44 -10.85
CA ALA A 129 -7.54 7.61 -9.84
C ALA A 129 -6.56 7.14 -8.76
N LYS A 130 -5.35 6.68 -9.13
CA LYS A 130 -4.33 6.30 -8.14
C LYS A 130 -3.82 7.48 -7.32
N MET A 131 -3.73 8.67 -7.93
CA MET A 131 -3.29 9.89 -7.25
C MET A 131 -4.26 10.33 -6.14
N LEU A 132 -5.50 9.86 -6.13
CA LEU A 132 -6.45 10.11 -5.02
C LEU A 132 -5.99 9.54 -3.68
N LEU A 133 -5.00 8.63 -3.67
CA LEU A 133 -4.39 8.16 -2.43
C LEU A 133 -3.50 9.23 -1.77
N ILE A 134 -2.86 10.09 -2.54
CA ILE A 134 -1.87 11.08 -2.05
C ILE A 134 -2.41 11.95 -0.92
N PRO A 135 -3.56 12.65 -1.07
CA PRO A 135 -4.07 13.53 -0.03
C PRO A 135 -4.54 12.76 1.23
N GLN A 136 -4.64 11.45 1.17
CA GLN A 136 -4.98 10.59 2.30
C GLN A 136 -3.73 10.14 3.08
N CYS A 137 -2.51 10.36 2.55
CA CYS A 137 -1.25 9.90 3.12
C CYS A 137 -0.51 11.01 3.87
N ARG A 138 0.16 10.64 4.98
CA ARG A 138 1.14 11.51 5.66
C ARG A 138 2.48 11.51 4.93
N ASN A 139 2.94 10.33 4.53
CA ASN A 139 4.17 10.14 3.80
C ASN A 139 3.92 9.23 2.59
N ILE A 140 4.77 9.38 1.58
CA ILE A 140 4.70 8.59 0.36
C ILE A 140 6.04 7.92 0.13
N ILE A 141 6.01 6.68 -0.32
CA ILE A 141 7.17 5.93 -0.81
C ILE A 141 6.86 5.51 -2.24
N ALA A 142 7.61 6.01 -3.20
CA ALA A 142 7.34 5.78 -4.61
C ALA A 142 8.54 5.18 -5.35
N ASN A 143 8.26 4.41 -6.39
CA ASN A 143 9.26 3.83 -7.26
C ASN A 143 9.85 4.90 -8.21
N ALA A 144 11.12 5.27 -8.02
CA ALA A 144 11.82 6.24 -8.88
C ALA A 144 12.03 5.73 -10.31
N ASP A 145 12.01 4.42 -10.53
CA ASP A 145 12.18 3.83 -11.86
C ASP A 145 10.91 4.00 -12.73
N CYS A 146 9.79 4.32 -12.09
CA CYS A 146 8.55 4.63 -12.77
C CYS A 146 8.44 6.13 -13.09
N SER A 147 8.59 6.50 -14.36
CA SER A 147 8.58 7.90 -14.80
C SER A 147 7.29 8.68 -14.45
N TYR A 148 6.18 7.99 -14.30
CA TYR A 148 4.90 8.60 -13.89
C TYR A 148 4.92 9.17 -12.47
N PHE A 149 5.87 8.76 -11.63
CA PHE A 149 5.99 9.22 -10.25
C PHE A 149 7.02 10.34 -10.07
N ASN A 150 7.67 10.80 -11.14
CA ASN A 150 8.64 11.89 -11.07
C ASN A 150 8.05 13.17 -10.46
N ALA A 151 6.77 13.45 -10.69
CA ALA A 151 6.07 14.60 -10.11
C ALA A 151 6.04 14.57 -8.56
N PHE A 152 6.24 13.41 -7.92
CA PHE A 152 6.28 13.30 -6.47
C PHE A 152 7.57 13.86 -5.86
N SER A 153 8.61 14.08 -6.66
CA SER A 153 9.89 14.66 -6.22
C SER A 153 9.75 16.08 -5.64
N GLU A 154 8.69 16.79 -6.01
CA GLU A 154 8.39 18.11 -5.48
C GLU A 154 7.68 18.07 -4.12
N MET A 155 7.29 16.88 -3.65
CA MET A 155 6.56 16.69 -2.39
C MET A 155 7.56 16.42 -1.25
N ALA A 156 7.62 17.29 -0.26
CA ALA A 156 8.50 17.17 0.90
C ALA A 156 8.30 15.87 1.72
N SER A 157 7.12 15.23 1.63
CA SER A 157 6.77 13.99 2.32
C SER A 157 6.99 12.74 1.47
N CYS A 158 7.63 12.83 0.29
CA CYS A 158 7.90 11.71 -0.58
C CYS A 158 9.34 11.22 -0.44
N GLN A 159 9.52 9.92 -0.31
CA GLN A 159 10.79 9.20 -0.41
C GLN A 159 10.72 8.24 -1.58
N PHE A 160 11.86 7.92 -2.16
CA PHE A 160 11.94 7.07 -3.33
C PHE A 160 12.72 5.78 -3.06
N PHE A 161 12.24 4.70 -3.65
CA PHE A 161 13.03 3.48 -3.81
C PHE A 161 13.35 3.23 -5.28
N SER A 162 14.46 2.54 -5.56
CA SER A 162 14.91 2.23 -6.92
C SER A 162 15.80 1.00 -6.95
N ILE A 163 15.86 0.37 -8.14
CA ILE A 163 16.87 -0.62 -8.51
C ILE A 163 17.77 -0.12 -9.65
N GLU A 164 17.39 0.96 -10.33
CA GLU A 164 18.09 1.50 -11.51
C GLU A 164 18.76 2.85 -11.23
N LYS A 165 18.24 3.62 -10.28
CA LYS A 165 18.64 5.01 -10.02
C LYS A 165 19.08 5.21 -8.59
N GLN A 166 19.84 6.27 -8.34
CA GLN A 166 20.07 6.72 -6.97
C GLN A 166 18.77 7.20 -6.34
N ALA A 167 18.46 6.72 -5.15
CA ALA A 167 17.23 6.99 -4.41
C ALA A 167 17.48 6.93 -2.89
N ASP A 168 16.48 7.31 -2.08
CA ASP A 168 16.56 7.22 -0.62
C ASP A 168 16.76 5.77 -0.14
N TYR A 169 16.17 4.84 -0.87
CA TYR A 169 16.28 3.39 -0.66
C TYR A 169 16.65 2.73 -1.99
N GLN A 170 17.77 2.07 -2.06
CA GLN A 170 18.23 1.45 -3.30
C GLN A 170 18.65 -0.01 -3.07
N ALA A 171 18.31 -0.88 -4.01
CA ALA A 171 18.90 -2.21 -4.10
C ALA A 171 19.90 -2.23 -5.25
N VAL A 172 21.16 -2.64 -4.95
CA VAL A 172 22.25 -2.79 -5.92
C VAL A 172 22.81 -4.20 -5.85
N ASP A 173 23.68 -4.57 -6.78
CA ASP A 173 24.30 -5.89 -6.88
C ASP A 173 23.27 -7.02 -6.88
N ILE A 174 22.18 -6.81 -7.59
CA ILE A 174 21.03 -7.71 -7.59
C ILE A 174 21.36 -8.98 -8.39
N CYS A 175 21.26 -10.13 -7.72
CA CYS A 175 21.36 -11.45 -8.33
C CYS A 175 20.06 -12.22 -8.06
N CYS A 176 19.35 -12.61 -9.12
CA CYS A 176 18.10 -13.37 -9.03
C CYS A 176 18.33 -14.78 -9.55
N GLU A 177 18.08 -15.77 -8.71
CA GLU A 177 18.07 -17.21 -9.02
C GLU A 177 16.65 -17.77 -8.87
N LEU A 178 16.43 -19.01 -9.29
CA LEU A 178 15.10 -19.64 -9.20
C LEU A 178 14.58 -19.77 -7.76
N SER A 179 15.49 -19.93 -6.79
CA SER A 179 15.15 -20.19 -5.39
C SER A 179 15.37 -19.01 -4.46
N GLU A 180 16.17 -18.00 -4.89
CA GLU A 180 16.54 -16.88 -4.05
C GLU A 180 16.88 -15.63 -4.85
N SER A 181 16.79 -14.48 -4.19
CA SER A 181 17.32 -13.22 -4.70
C SER A 181 18.24 -12.62 -3.64
N ARG A 182 19.41 -12.17 -4.07
CA ARG A 182 20.41 -11.48 -3.24
C ARG A 182 20.60 -10.07 -3.77
N TYR A 183 20.78 -9.12 -2.88
CA TYR A 183 21.08 -7.74 -3.24
C TYR A 183 21.74 -7.03 -2.05
N THR A 184 22.46 -5.97 -2.33
CA THR A 184 22.93 -5.02 -1.33
C THR A 184 21.88 -3.92 -1.16
N PHE A 185 21.41 -3.69 0.06
CA PHE A 185 20.45 -2.65 0.37
C PHE A 185 21.15 -1.38 0.83
N CYS A 186 20.86 -0.27 0.17
CA CYS A 186 21.46 1.03 0.47
C CYS A 186 20.39 1.97 1.00
N ILE A 187 20.68 2.65 2.10
CA ILE A 187 19.86 3.71 2.67
C ILE A 187 20.74 4.94 2.80
N LYS A 188 20.45 6.02 2.05
CA LYS A 188 21.21 7.28 2.13
C LYS A 188 22.73 7.05 2.12
N ASP A 189 23.20 6.33 1.13
CA ASP A 189 24.63 5.96 0.90
C ASP A 189 25.26 5.02 1.96
N GLN A 190 24.47 4.44 2.87
CA GLN A 190 24.91 3.35 3.74
C GLN A 190 24.51 2.00 3.14
N HIS A 191 25.43 1.04 3.11
CA HIS A 191 25.23 -0.31 2.56
C HIS A 191 24.95 -1.32 3.67
N TYR A 192 23.94 -2.19 3.47
CA TYR A 192 23.49 -3.22 4.41
C TYR A 192 23.36 -4.58 3.73
#